data_6b72e09c6f5148a6fbf75a2299a8dfe5
#
_entry.id   6b72e09c6f5148a6fbf75a2299a8dfe5
#
_cell.length_a   1.000
_cell.length_b   1.000
_cell.length_c   1.000
_cell.angle_alpha   90.00
_cell.angle_beta   90.00
_cell.angle_gamma   90.00
#
_symmetry.space_group_name_H-M   'P 1'
#
loop_
_entity.id
_entity.type
_entity.pdbx_description
1 polymer ?
#
loop_
_entity_poly.entity_id
_entity_poly.type
_entity_poly.pdbx_seq_one_letter_code
_entity_poly.pdbx_strand_id
1 'polypeptide(L)'
;MGKSSIILRYTKNQFNASMVGSIGVDFKTKDIVVNDKKVKIQIWDTAGHERFRTITQSYYRGAHGIVTVFDLTDRDSYEHIEKWLDEINKYAKENVMRFLIGNKSDLVDQRKVTYEEARALANKLNIYYVETSAKNNINVSDFFQIATKNYLDKYDFQKEKEFTGISLDSKKVNNTKNKQNGCCS
;
A
#
# COMPACT_ATOMS: atom_id res chain seq x y z
N MET A 1 10.65 -7.12 -14.35
CA MET A 1 9.69 -6.19 -13.70
C MET A 1 10.38 -4.99 -13.01
N GLY A 2 11.43 -5.16 -12.17
CA GLY A 2 12.21 -4.05 -11.60
C GLY A 2 11.70 -3.50 -10.26
N LYS A 3 11.04 -4.31 -9.41
CA LYS A 3 10.62 -3.94 -8.04
C LYS A 3 11.79 -3.38 -7.21
N SER A 4 12.88 -4.14 -7.11
CA SER A 4 14.08 -3.76 -6.38
C SER A 4 14.73 -2.49 -6.94
N SER A 5 14.67 -2.27 -8.27
CA SER A 5 15.18 -1.05 -8.91
C SER A 5 14.36 0.18 -8.53
N ILE A 6 13.03 0.07 -8.44
CA ILE A 6 12.15 1.15 -7.96
C ILE A 6 12.50 1.48 -6.50
N ILE A 7 12.65 0.48 -5.66
CA ILE A 7 12.97 0.67 -4.23
C ILE A 7 14.35 1.28 -4.05
N LEU A 8 15.34 0.82 -4.80
CA LEU A 8 16.70 1.38 -4.79
C LEU A 8 16.70 2.85 -5.25
N ARG A 9 15.98 3.15 -6.34
CA ARG A 9 15.79 4.52 -6.82
C ARG A 9 15.14 5.39 -5.74
N TYR A 10 14.07 4.92 -5.14
CA TYR A 10 13.35 5.68 -4.13
C TYR A 10 14.18 5.93 -2.87
N THR A 11 14.88 4.91 -2.35
CA THR A 11 15.58 4.98 -1.06
C THR A 11 16.96 5.61 -1.14
N LYS A 12 17.71 5.36 -2.23
CA LYS A 12 19.10 5.78 -2.38
C LYS A 12 19.36 6.69 -3.59
N ASN A 13 18.34 7.00 -4.38
CA ASN A 13 18.46 7.71 -5.67
C ASN A 13 19.46 7.06 -6.63
N GLN A 14 19.57 5.73 -6.62
CA GLN A 14 20.48 4.95 -7.43
C GLN A 14 19.74 4.03 -8.38
N PHE A 15 20.38 3.71 -9.51
CA PHE A 15 19.91 2.71 -10.46
C PHE A 15 21.07 1.82 -10.89
N ASN A 16 20.85 0.51 -10.91
CA ASN A 16 21.81 -0.47 -11.38
C ASN A 16 21.17 -1.32 -12.47
N ALA A 17 21.67 -1.20 -13.72
CA ALA A 17 21.14 -1.94 -14.86
C ALA A 17 21.42 -3.45 -14.78
N SER A 18 22.50 -3.85 -14.10
CA SER A 18 22.92 -5.25 -13.94
C SER A 18 22.38 -5.89 -12.65
N MET A 19 21.29 -5.34 -12.08
CA MET A 19 20.73 -5.87 -10.85
C MET A 19 20.18 -7.29 -11.04
N VAL A 20 20.78 -8.24 -10.35
CA VAL A 20 20.31 -9.64 -10.32
C VAL A 20 19.00 -9.68 -9.53
N GLY A 21 18.06 -10.53 -9.95
CA GLY A 21 16.78 -10.67 -9.28
C GLY A 21 16.92 -10.98 -7.77
N SER A 22 16.07 -10.37 -6.95
CA SER A 22 16.10 -10.54 -5.50
C SER A 22 15.88 -12.00 -5.11
N ILE A 23 16.72 -12.50 -4.18
CA ILE A 23 16.57 -13.80 -3.56
C ILE A 23 15.92 -13.58 -2.20
N GLY A 24 14.68 -14.07 -2.02
CA GLY A 24 13.94 -13.92 -0.75
C GLY A 24 13.27 -12.56 -0.61
N VAL A 25 13.39 -11.94 0.56
CA VAL A 25 12.78 -10.65 0.90
C VAL A 25 13.85 -9.72 1.46
N ASP A 26 13.93 -8.49 0.95
CA ASP A 26 14.80 -7.43 1.47
C ASP A 26 13.94 -6.32 2.11
N PHE A 27 14.50 -5.61 3.09
CA PHE A 27 13.81 -4.60 3.86
C PHE A 27 14.53 -3.25 3.77
N LYS A 28 13.78 -2.21 3.45
CA LYS A 28 14.27 -0.82 3.40
C LYS A 28 13.34 0.10 4.17
N THR A 29 13.91 1.17 4.72
CA THR A 29 13.13 2.25 5.35
C THR A 29 13.47 3.59 4.71
N LYS A 30 12.50 4.49 4.74
CA LYS A 30 12.70 5.90 4.39
C LYS A 30 11.76 6.79 5.21
N ASP A 31 12.32 7.86 5.78
CA ASP A 31 11.55 8.88 6.46
C ASP A 31 11.13 9.96 5.44
N ILE A 32 9.87 10.33 5.46
CA ILE A 32 9.29 11.38 4.60
C ILE A 32 8.35 12.27 5.40
N VAL A 33 7.99 13.41 4.84
CA VAL A 33 6.97 14.30 5.39
C VAL A 33 5.78 14.33 4.42
N VAL A 34 4.59 14.03 4.92
CA VAL A 34 3.32 14.09 4.17
C VAL A 34 2.27 14.75 5.05
N ASN A 35 1.60 15.80 4.55
CA ASN A 35 0.62 16.58 5.31
C ASN A 35 1.18 17.03 6.68
N ASP A 36 2.40 17.56 6.72
CA ASP A 36 3.13 18.01 7.90
C ASP A 36 3.39 16.90 8.96
N LYS A 37 3.07 15.66 8.65
CA LYS A 37 3.36 14.50 9.50
C LYS A 37 4.64 13.81 9.07
N LYS A 38 5.55 13.54 10.02
CA LYS A 38 6.72 12.70 9.79
C LYS A 38 6.30 11.24 9.76
N VAL A 39 6.56 10.57 8.65
CA VAL A 39 6.18 9.17 8.40
C VAL A 39 7.42 8.37 8.07
N LYS A 40 7.61 7.24 8.75
CA LYS A 40 8.61 6.23 8.38
C LYS A 40 7.97 5.17 7.52
N ILE A 41 8.31 5.14 6.23
CA ILE A 41 7.88 4.08 5.31
C ILE A 41 8.79 2.87 5.51
N GLN A 42 8.17 1.70 5.66
CA GLN A 42 8.83 0.40 5.67
C GLN A 42 8.47 -0.33 4.37
N ILE A 43 9.48 -0.70 3.58
CA ILE A 43 9.31 -1.29 2.26
C ILE A 43 9.92 -2.69 2.26
N TRP A 44 9.10 -3.68 1.93
CA TRP A 44 9.50 -5.08 1.80
C TRP A 44 9.63 -5.44 0.32
N ASP A 45 10.87 -5.60 -0.15
CA ASP A 45 11.17 -6.02 -1.53
C ASP A 45 11.08 -7.54 -1.63
N THR A 46 10.01 -8.02 -2.21
CA THR A 46 9.75 -9.46 -2.34
C THR A 46 10.32 -10.02 -3.64
N ALA A 47 10.89 -11.22 -3.60
CA ALA A 47 11.28 -11.93 -4.81
C ALA A 47 10.07 -12.18 -5.73
N GLY A 48 10.27 -12.03 -7.04
CA GLY A 48 9.20 -12.21 -8.03
C GLY A 48 9.00 -13.67 -8.49
N HIS A 49 9.79 -14.62 -7.99
CA HIS A 49 9.67 -16.01 -8.35
C HIS A 49 8.66 -16.73 -7.46
N GLU A 50 7.82 -17.54 -8.04
CA GLU A 50 6.79 -18.36 -7.38
C GLU A 50 7.34 -19.31 -6.30
N ARG A 51 8.60 -19.73 -6.40
CA ARG A 51 9.25 -20.56 -5.35
C ARG A 51 9.34 -19.87 -3.99
N PHE A 52 9.23 -18.54 -3.94
CA PHE A 52 9.24 -17.77 -2.69
C PHE A 52 7.83 -17.35 -2.22
N ARG A 53 6.79 -17.89 -2.84
CA ARG A 53 5.38 -17.55 -2.62
C ARG A 53 4.97 -17.65 -1.15
N THR A 54 5.31 -18.75 -0.50
CA THR A 54 4.97 -18.99 0.92
C THR A 54 5.58 -17.93 1.84
N ILE A 55 6.81 -17.49 1.54
CA ILE A 55 7.48 -16.44 2.31
C ILE A 55 6.77 -15.10 2.08
N THR A 56 6.45 -14.77 0.83
CA THR A 56 5.80 -13.51 0.45
C THR A 56 4.41 -13.37 1.09
N GLN A 57 3.64 -14.44 1.18
CA GLN A 57 2.28 -14.45 1.76
C GLN A 57 2.26 -13.99 3.22
N SER A 58 3.30 -14.28 4.00
CA SER A 58 3.37 -13.85 5.41
C SER A 58 3.43 -12.32 5.55
N TYR A 59 4.02 -11.63 4.57
CA TYR A 59 4.14 -10.16 4.56
C TYR A 59 2.85 -9.47 4.11
N TYR A 60 2.00 -10.11 3.32
CA TYR A 60 0.71 -9.54 2.91
C TYR A 60 -0.20 -9.26 4.10
N ARG A 61 -0.19 -10.12 5.12
CA ARG A 61 -1.07 -9.99 6.29
C ARG A 61 -0.80 -8.74 7.13
N GLY A 62 0.45 -8.27 7.17
CA GLY A 62 0.86 -7.08 7.92
C GLY A 62 0.94 -5.80 7.10
N ALA A 63 0.75 -5.87 5.78
CA ALA A 63 0.90 -4.73 4.90
C ALA A 63 -0.26 -3.72 5.02
N HIS A 64 0.08 -2.43 4.98
CA HIS A 64 -0.89 -1.33 4.85
C HIS A 64 -1.18 -1.01 3.38
N GLY A 65 -0.20 -1.23 2.52
CA GLY A 65 -0.32 -1.12 1.06
C GLY A 65 0.49 -2.21 0.37
N ILE A 66 -0.03 -2.74 -0.73
CA ILE A 66 0.65 -3.73 -1.57
C ILE A 66 0.74 -3.17 -2.98
N VAL A 67 1.93 -3.23 -3.54
CA VAL A 67 2.25 -2.72 -4.87
C VAL A 67 2.54 -3.88 -5.80
N THR A 68 1.70 -4.06 -6.80
CA THR A 68 1.95 -5.00 -7.90
C THR A 68 2.68 -4.25 -9.00
N VAL A 69 3.82 -4.79 -9.44
CA VAL A 69 4.66 -4.18 -10.46
C VAL A 69 4.76 -5.09 -11.66
N PHE A 70 4.53 -4.57 -12.85
CA PHE A 70 4.81 -5.23 -14.12
C PHE A 70 5.78 -4.39 -14.97
N ASP A 71 6.27 -4.98 -16.03
CA ASP A 71 7.21 -4.37 -16.98
C ASP A 71 6.46 -4.00 -18.25
N LEU A 72 6.45 -2.72 -18.63
CA LEU A 72 5.76 -2.24 -19.82
C LEU A 72 6.28 -2.88 -21.12
N THR A 73 7.49 -3.48 -21.08
CA THR A 73 8.12 -4.16 -22.21
C THR A 73 7.93 -5.68 -22.20
N ASP A 74 7.26 -6.22 -21.16
CA ASP A 74 7.09 -7.65 -20.97
C ASP A 74 5.61 -7.99 -20.77
N ARG A 75 4.97 -8.49 -21.82
CA ARG A 75 3.55 -8.84 -21.85
C ARG A 75 3.19 -9.89 -20.82
N ASP A 76 4.03 -10.90 -20.65
CA ASP A 76 3.78 -12.00 -19.69
C ASP A 76 3.68 -11.46 -18.26
N SER A 77 4.52 -10.48 -17.91
CA SER A 77 4.47 -9.85 -16.60
C SER A 77 3.16 -9.10 -16.33
N TYR A 78 2.51 -8.57 -17.37
CA TYR A 78 1.21 -7.93 -17.30
C TYR A 78 0.09 -8.98 -17.15
N GLU A 79 0.11 -10.05 -17.91
CA GLU A 79 -0.90 -11.11 -17.86
C GLU A 79 -0.92 -11.86 -16.51
N HIS A 80 0.20 -11.85 -15.80
CA HIS A 80 0.29 -12.43 -14.46
C HIS A 80 -0.28 -11.54 -13.34
N ILE A 81 -0.70 -10.29 -13.63
CA ILE A 81 -1.21 -9.36 -12.60
C ILE A 81 -2.41 -9.93 -11.87
N GLU A 82 -3.41 -10.47 -12.60
CA GLU A 82 -4.63 -11.00 -11.99
C GLU A 82 -4.33 -12.13 -11.01
N LYS A 83 -3.39 -13.02 -11.34
CA LYS A 83 -2.94 -14.11 -10.45
C LYS A 83 -2.33 -13.58 -9.14
N TRP A 84 -1.54 -12.49 -9.22
CA TRP A 84 -0.96 -11.86 -8.04
C TRP A 84 -2.02 -11.17 -7.18
N LEU A 85 -3.00 -10.54 -7.82
CA LEU A 85 -4.11 -9.89 -7.11
C LEU A 85 -5.02 -10.91 -6.42
N ASP A 86 -5.25 -12.07 -7.01
CA ASP A 86 -5.99 -13.17 -6.38
C ASP A 86 -5.27 -13.66 -5.11
N GLU A 87 -3.94 -13.76 -5.14
CA GLU A 87 -3.18 -14.08 -3.95
C GLU A 87 -3.26 -12.99 -2.88
N ILE A 88 -3.13 -11.74 -3.27
CA ILE A 88 -3.28 -10.61 -2.36
C ILE A 88 -4.66 -10.65 -1.70
N ASN A 89 -5.73 -10.90 -2.48
CA ASN A 89 -7.10 -11.04 -1.98
C ASN A 89 -7.25 -12.17 -0.95
N LYS A 90 -6.51 -13.25 -1.14
CA LYS A 90 -6.58 -14.44 -0.27
C LYS A 90 -5.85 -14.26 1.06
N TYR A 91 -4.74 -13.51 1.08
CA TYR A 91 -3.83 -13.48 2.24
C TYR A 91 -3.71 -12.11 2.92
N ALA A 92 -4.02 -11.03 2.22
CA ALA A 92 -3.98 -9.69 2.79
C ALA A 92 -5.24 -9.37 3.59
N LYS A 93 -5.16 -8.32 4.41
CA LYS A 93 -6.34 -7.79 5.09
C LYS A 93 -7.31 -7.18 4.08
N GLU A 94 -8.61 -7.22 4.38
CA GLU A 94 -9.66 -6.72 3.51
C GLU A 94 -9.48 -5.25 3.10
N ASN A 95 -9.01 -4.42 4.03
CA ASN A 95 -8.83 -2.98 3.82
C ASN A 95 -7.42 -2.56 3.39
N VAL A 96 -6.56 -3.51 2.95
CA VAL A 96 -5.24 -3.20 2.40
C VAL A 96 -5.36 -2.32 1.16
N MET A 97 -4.51 -1.31 1.05
CA MET A 97 -4.44 -0.49 -0.17
C MET A 97 -3.69 -1.24 -1.27
N ARG A 98 -4.21 -1.19 -2.49
CA ARG A 98 -3.63 -1.89 -3.64
C ARG A 98 -3.24 -0.88 -4.69
N PHE A 99 -2.05 -1.07 -5.26
CA PHE A 99 -1.48 -0.22 -6.28
C PHE A 99 -0.92 -1.06 -7.42
N LEU A 100 -1.00 -0.53 -8.63
CA LEU A 100 -0.43 -1.12 -9.84
C LEU A 100 0.60 -0.17 -10.44
N ILE A 101 1.79 -0.68 -10.71
CA ILE A 101 2.86 0.08 -11.37
C ILE A 101 3.26 -0.61 -12.66
N GLY A 102 3.18 0.13 -13.78
CA GLY A 102 3.87 -0.20 -15.03
C GLY A 102 5.26 0.43 -15.02
N ASN A 103 6.31 -0.38 -14.89
CA ASN A 103 7.69 0.12 -14.85
C ASN A 103 8.38 0.05 -16.21
N LYS A 104 9.48 0.77 -16.35
CA LYS A 104 10.31 0.93 -17.55
C LYS A 104 9.64 1.77 -18.65
N SER A 105 8.92 2.83 -18.24
CA SER A 105 8.30 3.80 -19.17
C SER A 105 9.31 4.52 -20.08
N ASP A 106 10.59 4.43 -19.76
CA ASP A 106 11.70 4.95 -20.58
C ASP A 106 11.96 4.13 -21.85
N LEU A 107 11.51 2.88 -21.92
CA LEU A 107 11.72 1.99 -23.07
C LEU A 107 10.53 2.05 -24.05
N VAL A 108 10.28 3.24 -24.60
CA VAL A 108 9.12 3.52 -25.46
C VAL A 108 9.02 2.59 -26.66
N ASP A 109 10.14 2.39 -27.37
CA ASP A 109 10.20 1.56 -28.59
C ASP A 109 10.00 0.06 -28.32
N GLN A 110 10.16 -0.36 -27.07
CA GLN A 110 10.01 -1.76 -26.65
C GLN A 110 8.69 -2.02 -25.94
N ARG A 111 7.82 -1.00 -25.83
CA ARG A 111 6.53 -1.10 -25.12
C ARG A 111 5.64 -2.17 -25.74
N LYS A 112 5.10 -3.06 -24.90
CA LYS A 112 4.15 -4.12 -25.26
C LYS A 112 2.80 -3.98 -24.58
N VAL A 113 2.67 -3.11 -23.59
CA VAL A 113 1.43 -2.83 -22.86
C VAL A 113 1.14 -1.33 -22.98
N THR A 114 -0.02 -0.97 -23.52
CA THR A 114 -0.41 0.43 -23.65
C THR A 114 -0.87 1.01 -22.32
N TYR A 115 -0.84 2.35 -22.20
CA TYR A 115 -1.36 3.04 -21.03
C TYR A 115 -2.85 2.78 -20.83
N GLU A 116 -3.61 2.84 -21.91
CA GLU A 116 -5.07 2.66 -21.93
C GLU A 116 -5.47 1.27 -21.43
N GLU A 117 -4.74 0.24 -21.87
CA GLU A 117 -4.97 -1.14 -21.47
C GLU A 117 -4.71 -1.37 -19.99
N ALA A 118 -3.55 -0.90 -19.49
CA ALA A 118 -3.21 -1.01 -18.08
C ALA A 118 -4.14 -0.16 -17.19
N ARG A 119 -4.54 1.02 -17.66
CA ARG A 119 -5.49 1.89 -16.98
C ARG A 119 -6.88 1.27 -16.91
N ALA A 120 -7.35 0.63 -18.00
CA ALA A 120 -8.63 -0.07 -18.04
C ALA A 120 -8.66 -1.22 -17.04
N LEU A 121 -7.59 -2.01 -16.94
CA LEU A 121 -7.47 -3.07 -15.94
C LEU A 121 -7.51 -2.49 -14.51
N ALA A 122 -6.75 -1.44 -14.24
CA ALA A 122 -6.72 -0.80 -12.93
C ALA A 122 -8.10 -0.26 -12.53
N ASN A 123 -8.84 0.35 -13.47
CA ASN A 123 -10.20 0.84 -13.25
C ASN A 123 -11.17 -0.33 -12.96
N LYS A 124 -11.10 -1.43 -13.73
CA LYS A 124 -11.89 -2.66 -13.50
C LYS A 124 -11.68 -3.20 -12.08
N LEU A 125 -10.46 -3.12 -11.58
CA LEU A 125 -10.05 -3.65 -10.29
C LEU A 125 -10.17 -2.62 -9.14
N ASN A 126 -10.54 -1.37 -9.46
CA ASN A 126 -10.61 -0.24 -8.54
C ASN A 126 -9.30 -0.03 -7.76
N ILE A 127 -8.17 -0.04 -8.47
CA ILE A 127 -6.83 0.19 -7.91
C ILE A 127 -6.15 1.38 -8.58
N TYR A 128 -5.26 2.06 -7.85
CA TYR A 128 -4.48 3.18 -8.38
C TYR A 128 -3.39 2.66 -9.32
N TYR A 129 -3.30 3.25 -10.52
CA TYR A 129 -2.30 2.93 -11.52
C TYR A 129 -1.38 4.10 -11.82
N VAL A 130 -0.08 3.82 -11.97
CA VAL A 130 0.91 4.79 -12.40
C VAL A 130 2.01 4.10 -13.22
N GLU A 131 2.54 4.81 -14.23
CA GLU A 131 3.74 4.39 -14.94
C GLU A 131 4.99 5.03 -14.33
N THR A 132 6.05 4.24 -14.20
CA THR A 132 7.32 4.69 -13.61
C THR A 132 8.51 4.33 -14.50
N SER A 133 9.61 5.08 -14.35
CA SER A 133 10.93 4.66 -14.78
C SER A 133 11.90 4.72 -13.60
N ALA A 134 12.32 3.57 -13.11
CA ALA A 134 13.39 3.50 -12.11
C ALA A 134 14.73 4.02 -12.67
N LYS A 135 14.97 3.86 -13.99
CA LYS A 135 16.16 4.36 -14.68
C LYS A 135 16.20 5.88 -14.71
N ASN A 136 15.13 6.51 -15.19
CA ASN A 136 15.07 7.96 -15.40
C ASN A 136 14.46 8.70 -14.19
N ASN A 137 14.13 8.00 -13.10
CA ASN A 137 13.49 8.55 -11.90
C ASN A 137 12.15 9.25 -12.20
N ILE A 138 11.34 8.68 -13.10
CA ILE A 138 10.02 9.21 -13.44
C ILE A 138 8.98 8.62 -12.50
N ASN A 139 8.17 9.45 -11.86
CA ASN A 139 7.05 9.12 -10.97
C ASN A 139 7.38 8.21 -9.77
N VAL A 140 8.68 7.92 -9.49
CA VAL A 140 9.04 7.01 -8.40
C VAL A 140 8.76 7.66 -7.04
N SER A 141 9.28 8.85 -6.80
CA SER A 141 9.05 9.57 -5.53
C SER A 141 7.59 9.96 -5.36
N ASP A 142 6.96 10.44 -6.43
CA ASP A 142 5.57 10.88 -6.43
C ASP A 142 4.61 9.75 -6.07
N PHE A 143 4.87 8.55 -6.59
CA PHE A 143 4.10 7.36 -6.23
C PHE A 143 4.11 7.09 -4.72
N PHE A 144 5.28 7.08 -4.08
CA PHE A 144 5.36 6.81 -2.64
C PHE A 144 4.72 7.93 -1.81
N GLN A 145 4.83 9.18 -2.25
CA GLN A 145 4.14 10.31 -1.64
C GLN A 145 2.62 10.14 -1.69
N ILE A 146 2.08 9.86 -2.88
CA ILE A 146 0.65 9.66 -3.11
C ILE A 146 0.13 8.46 -2.32
N ALA A 147 0.84 7.33 -2.36
CA ALA A 147 0.46 6.12 -1.65
C ALA A 147 0.40 6.35 -0.13
N THR A 148 1.39 7.09 0.42
CA THR A 148 1.41 7.42 1.85
C THR A 148 0.31 8.41 2.20
N LYS A 149 0.08 9.43 1.38
CA LYS A 149 -1.01 10.39 1.58
C LYS A 149 -2.36 9.68 1.62
N ASN A 150 -2.65 8.85 0.62
CA ASN A 150 -3.90 8.10 0.56
C ASN A 150 -4.12 7.21 1.80
N TYR A 151 -3.03 6.62 2.34
CA TYR A 151 -3.10 5.85 3.58
C TYR A 151 -3.45 6.74 4.77
N LEU A 152 -2.77 7.87 4.93
CA LEU A 152 -3.02 8.78 6.04
C LEU A 152 -4.43 9.34 6.01
N ASP A 153 -4.91 9.77 4.84
CA ASP A 153 -6.26 10.31 4.66
C ASP A 153 -7.32 9.26 5.04
N LYS A 154 -7.12 8.00 4.63
CA LYS A 154 -8.00 6.89 5.01
C LYS A 154 -7.96 6.58 6.51
N TYR A 155 -6.79 6.65 7.12
CA TYR A 155 -6.58 6.38 8.55
C TYR A 155 -7.16 7.49 9.43
N ASP A 156 -6.96 8.75 9.08
CA ASP A 156 -7.53 9.89 9.80
C ASP A 156 -9.07 9.84 9.75
N PHE A 157 -9.64 9.52 8.58
CA PHE A 157 -11.09 9.36 8.42
C PHE A 157 -11.67 8.20 9.27
N GLN A 158 -10.95 7.11 9.46
CA GLN A 158 -11.36 6.03 10.35
C GLN A 158 -11.34 6.44 11.81
N LYS A 159 -10.30 7.17 12.24
CA LYS A 159 -10.21 7.70 13.60
C LYS A 159 -11.35 8.68 13.94
N GLU A 160 -11.69 9.56 13.00
CA GLU A 160 -12.81 10.48 13.19
C GLU A 160 -14.15 9.74 13.35
N LYS A 161 -14.39 8.68 12.58
CA LYS A 161 -15.57 7.85 12.71
C LYS A 161 -15.65 7.12 14.05
N GLU A 162 -14.54 6.58 14.54
CA GLU A 162 -14.48 5.93 15.85
C GLU A 162 -14.73 6.93 16.98
N PHE A 163 -14.22 8.15 16.86
CA PHE A 163 -14.43 9.21 17.85
C PHE A 163 -15.86 9.75 17.86
N THR A 164 -16.49 9.90 16.70
CA THR A 164 -17.89 10.34 16.58
C THR A 164 -18.89 9.25 16.96
N GLY A 165 -18.48 7.98 16.94
CA GLY A 165 -19.31 6.84 17.36
C GLY A 165 -19.41 6.66 18.89
N ILE A 166 -18.60 7.37 19.69
CA ILE A 166 -18.74 7.40 21.16
C ILE A 166 -19.75 8.48 21.51
N SER A 167 -21.03 8.16 21.37
CA SER A 167 -22.13 8.90 21.96
C SER A 167 -22.01 8.75 23.49
N LEU A 168 -21.67 9.83 24.16
CA LEU A 168 -21.77 9.94 25.60
C LEU A 168 -23.24 9.84 25.95
N ASP A 169 -23.70 8.66 26.30
CA ASP A 169 -25.00 8.44 26.95
C ASP A 169 -24.97 9.08 28.36
N SER A 170 -25.07 10.41 28.39
CA SER A 170 -25.26 11.20 29.58
C SER A 170 -26.74 11.21 29.94
N LYS A 171 -27.29 10.09 30.46
CA LYS A 171 -28.54 10.09 31.20
C LYS A 171 -28.69 8.78 31.99
N LYS A 172 -28.22 8.78 33.23
CA LYS A 172 -28.85 8.15 34.39
C LYS A 172 -28.16 8.63 35.68
N VAL A 173 -28.40 9.90 36.04
CA VAL A 173 -28.31 10.31 37.45
C VAL A 173 -29.64 9.92 38.06
N ASN A 174 -29.72 8.77 38.67
CA ASN A 174 -30.85 8.42 39.51
C ASN A 174 -30.72 9.19 40.83
N ASN A 175 -31.60 10.19 40.99
CA ASN A 175 -31.91 10.80 42.26
C ASN A 175 -32.49 9.75 43.22
N THR A 176 -31.68 9.24 44.12
CA THR A 176 -32.16 8.57 45.33
C THR A 176 -32.37 9.63 46.39
N LYS A 177 -33.61 10.10 46.53
CA LYS A 177 -34.06 10.92 47.64
C LYS A 177 -33.95 10.12 48.94
N ASN A 178 -33.14 10.62 49.85
CA ASN A 178 -33.17 10.27 51.25
C ASN A 178 -34.56 10.41 51.80
N LYS A 179 -35.12 9.33 52.31
CA LYS A 179 -36.15 9.38 53.34
C LYS A 179 -35.49 9.07 54.68
N GLN A 180 -35.28 10.10 55.44
CA GLN A 180 -35.14 10.00 56.90
C GLN A 180 -36.51 9.57 57.45
N ASN A 181 -36.55 8.49 58.19
CA ASN A 181 -37.58 8.25 59.18
C ASN A 181 -36.83 7.87 60.46
N GLY A 182 -36.87 8.80 61.41
CA GLY A 182 -36.59 8.52 62.79
C GLY A 182 -37.78 7.72 63.38
N CYS A 183 -37.47 6.88 64.32
CA CYS A 183 -38.41 6.57 65.41
C CYS A 183 -37.64 6.10 66.61
N CYS A 184 -38.01 6.72 67.69
CA CYS A 184 -37.67 6.42 69.07
C CYS A 184 -38.06 5.01 69.47
N SER A 185 -37.35 4.42 70.33
CA SER A 185 -37.64 3.88 71.66
C SER A 185 -36.51 2.97 72.10
#